data_d8d2bd05d014011c24ef9b997d55fc33
#
_entry.id   d8d2bd05d014011c24ef9b997d55fc33
#
_cell.length_a   1.000
_cell.length_b   1.000
_cell.length_c   1.000
_cell.angle_alpha   90.00
_cell.angle_beta   90.00
_cell.angle_gamma   90.00
#
_symmetry.space_group_name_H-M   'P 1'
#
loop_
_entity.id
_entity.type
_entity.pdbx_description
1 polymer ?
#
loop_
_entity_poly.entity_id
_entity_poly.type
_entity_poly.pdbx_seq_one_letter_code
_entity_poly.pdbx_strand_id
1 'polypeptide(L)'
;SQFMDQTNPLAEITHKRRISSLGPGGLSRERAGFEVRDVHHTHYGRLCPIETPEGPNIGLINSLATFAKVNNLGFIESPYRIVEKINNSHKVTDEIIYLSPDEEDRAYIAEATENLKNNKFSNENIRARHGEDFPIISSNSIDYMDVSSNQIVSVSASLIPFLENDDA
;
A
#
# COMPACT_ATOMS: atom_id res chain seq x y z
N SER A 1 25.62 6.64 -1.83
CA SER A 1 24.53 7.47 -2.33
C SER A 1 24.62 7.61 -3.85
N GLN A 2 23.48 7.68 -4.50
CA GLN A 2 23.38 7.91 -5.93
C GLN A 2 23.01 9.35 -6.22
N PHE A 3 23.52 9.87 -7.33
CA PHE A 3 23.00 11.13 -7.86
C PHE A 3 21.57 10.95 -8.34
N MET A 4 20.73 11.96 -8.10
CA MET A 4 19.36 11.95 -8.59
C MET A 4 19.33 11.99 -10.10
N ASP A 5 18.50 11.13 -10.71
CA ASP A 5 18.23 11.18 -12.13
C ASP A 5 17.33 12.39 -12.43
N GLN A 6 17.83 13.32 -13.22
CA GLN A 6 17.14 14.57 -13.58
C GLN A 6 16.82 14.68 -15.06
N THR A 7 16.85 13.56 -15.80
CA THR A 7 16.60 13.57 -17.24
C THR A 7 15.18 13.99 -17.61
N ASN A 8 14.21 13.72 -16.74
CA ASN A 8 12.83 14.17 -16.90
C ASN A 8 12.10 14.19 -15.54
N PRO A 9 10.94 14.87 -15.45
CA PRO A 9 10.22 14.98 -14.17
C PRO A 9 9.81 13.64 -13.56
N LEU A 10 9.42 12.65 -14.36
CA LEU A 10 9.05 11.33 -13.84
C LEU A 10 10.23 10.61 -13.24
N ALA A 11 11.39 10.63 -13.90
CA ALA A 11 12.60 10.00 -13.39
C ALA A 11 13.05 10.63 -12.07
N GLU A 12 12.93 11.95 -11.94
CA GLU A 12 13.23 12.67 -10.71
C GLU A 12 12.30 12.27 -9.56
N ILE A 13 10.99 12.24 -9.78
CA ILE A 13 10.00 11.81 -8.79
C ILE A 13 10.27 10.36 -8.37
N THR A 14 10.48 9.48 -9.33
CA THR A 14 10.75 8.06 -9.08
C THR A 14 11.98 7.87 -8.21
N HIS A 15 13.06 8.61 -8.48
CA HIS A 15 14.29 8.52 -7.68
C HIS A 15 14.09 9.02 -6.25
N LYS A 16 13.36 10.12 -6.06
CA LYS A 16 13.06 10.66 -4.73
C LYS A 16 12.23 9.73 -3.86
N ARG A 17 11.41 8.88 -4.46
CA ARG A 17 10.52 7.94 -3.76
C ARG A 17 11.13 6.54 -3.62
N ARG A 18 12.41 6.38 -3.89
CA ARG A 18 13.11 5.10 -3.80
C ARG A 18 13.53 4.81 -2.37
N ILE A 19 13.30 3.57 -1.92
CA ILE A 19 13.65 3.09 -0.58
C ILE A 19 14.68 1.97 -0.72
N SER A 20 15.79 2.05 0.00
CA SER A 20 16.85 1.03 -0.02
C SER A 20 16.97 0.35 1.33
N SER A 21 17.06 -0.98 1.32
CA SER A 21 17.40 -1.77 2.50
C SER A 21 18.90 -1.89 2.73
N LEU A 22 19.71 -1.38 1.79
CA LEU A 22 21.18 -1.41 1.84
C LEU A 22 21.72 -0.17 2.55
N GLY A 23 22.96 -0.27 3.01
CA GLY A 23 23.71 0.85 3.55
C GLY A 23 23.91 0.78 5.06
N PRO A 24 24.44 1.85 5.68
CA PRO A 24 24.71 1.89 7.13
C PRO A 24 23.45 1.63 7.94
N GLY A 25 23.52 0.67 8.87
CA GLY A 25 22.36 0.25 9.67
C GLY A 25 21.40 -0.68 8.94
N GLY A 26 21.60 -0.94 7.65
CA GLY A 26 20.78 -1.85 6.86
C GLY A 26 21.48 -3.15 6.54
N LEU A 27 20.96 -3.84 5.51
CA LEU A 27 21.48 -5.13 5.07
C LEU A 27 22.64 -4.94 4.07
N SER A 28 23.52 -5.94 3.98
CA SER A 28 24.43 -6.10 2.85
C SER A 28 23.82 -7.12 1.86
N ARG A 29 24.23 -7.05 0.59
CA ARG A 29 23.74 -7.99 -0.43
C ARG A 29 24.01 -9.44 -0.05
N GLU A 30 25.15 -9.72 0.55
CA GLU A 30 25.57 -11.07 0.92
C GLU A 30 24.76 -11.64 2.07
N ARG A 31 24.19 -10.78 2.91
CA ARG A 31 23.38 -11.18 4.08
C ARG A 31 21.91 -11.23 3.78
N ALA A 32 21.47 -10.74 2.63
CA ALA A 32 20.08 -10.69 2.27
C ALA A 32 19.62 -12.03 1.70
N GLY A 33 18.74 -12.71 2.40
CA GLY A 33 18.07 -13.92 1.95
C GLY A 33 16.78 -13.63 1.20
N PHE A 34 16.06 -14.70 0.82
CA PHE A 34 14.80 -14.56 0.09
C PHE A 34 13.72 -13.86 0.91
N GLU A 35 13.66 -14.09 2.22
CA GLU A 35 12.63 -13.49 3.07
C GLU A 35 12.62 -11.97 3.01
N VAL A 36 13.80 -11.33 3.06
CA VAL A 36 13.88 -9.86 3.05
C VAL A 36 13.71 -9.27 1.65
N ARG A 37 13.81 -10.09 0.60
CA ARG A 37 13.62 -9.67 -0.79
C ARG A 37 12.17 -9.85 -1.26
N ASP A 38 11.39 -10.66 -0.56
CA ASP A 38 10.01 -10.97 -0.91
C ASP A 38 9.05 -9.85 -0.49
N VAL A 39 7.89 -9.85 -1.11
CA VAL A 39 6.79 -8.95 -0.75
C VAL A 39 6.13 -9.47 0.54
N HIS A 40 6.08 -8.62 1.55
CA HIS A 40 5.40 -8.89 2.80
C HIS A 40 4.03 -8.21 2.81
N HIS A 41 3.05 -8.76 3.55
CA HIS A 41 1.70 -8.16 3.58
C HIS A 41 1.70 -6.70 4.08
N THR A 42 2.65 -6.33 4.95
CA THR A 42 2.79 -4.95 5.43
C THR A 42 3.26 -3.97 4.35
N HIS A 43 3.73 -4.46 3.21
CA HIS A 43 4.10 -3.62 2.06
C HIS A 43 2.87 -3.07 1.33
N TYR A 44 1.69 -3.63 1.55
CA TYR A 44 0.48 -3.18 0.87
C TYR A 44 0.25 -1.68 1.07
N GLY A 45 0.10 -0.96 -0.05
CA GLY A 45 -0.09 0.48 -0.03
C GLY A 45 1.13 1.30 0.43
N ARG A 46 2.29 0.65 0.67
CA ARG A 46 3.53 1.29 1.15
C ARG A 46 4.66 1.16 0.16
N LEU A 47 4.96 -0.06 -0.25
CA LEU A 47 6.00 -0.35 -1.24
C LEU A 47 5.36 -0.98 -2.47
N CYS A 48 5.75 -0.51 -3.65
CA CYS A 48 5.28 -1.10 -4.90
C CYS A 48 5.77 -2.54 -5.04
N PRO A 49 4.88 -3.52 -5.28
CA PRO A 49 5.29 -4.92 -5.35
C PRO A 49 6.04 -5.29 -6.64
N ILE A 50 5.98 -4.43 -7.66
CA ILE A 50 6.54 -4.72 -8.97
C ILE A 50 7.74 -3.86 -9.35
N GLU A 51 7.88 -2.66 -8.81
CA GLU A 51 9.00 -1.77 -9.15
C GLU A 51 10.21 -2.07 -8.25
N THR A 52 11.10 -2.91 -8.75
CA THR A 52 12.36 -3.27 -8.11
C THR A 52 13.41 -3.56 -9.19
N PRO A 53 14.72 -3.32 -8.95
CA PRO A 53 15.74 -3.63 -9.93
C PRO A 53 15.84 -5.13 -10.17
N GLU A 54 16.34 -5.51 -11.36
CA GLU A 54 16.76 -6.86 -11.64
C GLU A 54 18.19 -7.09 -11.08
N GLY A 55 18.54 -8.36 -10.83
CA GLY A 55 19.88 -8.73 -10.40
C GLY A 55 20.08 -8.68 -8.88
N PRO A 56 21.33 -8.38 -8.41
CA PRO A 56 21.67 -8.52 -6.98
C PRO A 56 20.87 -7.66 -6.02
N ASN A 57 20.29 -6.56 -6.49
CA ASN A 57 19.51 -5.63 -5.65
C ASN A 57 18.01 -5.92 -5.68
N ILE A 58 17.58 -7.00 -6.33
CA ILE A 58 16.14 -7.33 -6.40
C ILE A 58 15.54 -7.47 -5.00
N GLY A 59 14.42 -6.79 -4.76
CA GLY A 59 13.75 -6.78 -3.47
C GLY A 59 14.44 -5.96 -2.38
N LEU A 60 15.65 -5.45 -2.62
CA LEU A 60 16.39 -4.63 -1.65
C LEU A 60 16.24 -3.14 -1.91
N ILE A 61 15.95 -2.76 -3.14
CA ILE A 61 15.64 -1.38 -3.51
C ILE A 61 14.21 -1.37 -4.02
N ASN A 62 13.36 -0.58 -3.36
CA ASN A 62 11.94 -0.55 -3.63
C ASN A 62 11.49 0.90 -3.86
N SER A 63 10.29 1.07 -4.37
CA SER A 63 9.67 2.38 -4.54
C SER A 63 8.43 2.48 -3.68
N LEU A 64 8.19 3.68 -3.12
CA LEU A 64 6.97 3.95 -2.37
C LEU A 64 5.76 3.79 -3.28
N ALA A 65 4.68 3.20 -2.75
CA ALA A 65 3.39 3.19 -3.41
C ALA A 65 2.86 4.62 -3.56
N THR A 66 1.96 4.83 -4.50
CA THR A 66 1.54 6.17 -4.97
C THR A 66 1.14 7.13 -3.84
N PHE A 67 0.36 6.65 -2.87
CA PHE A 67 -0.18 7.50 -1.80
C PHE A 67 0.52 7.30 -0.45
N ALA A 68 1.53 6.43 -0.39
CA ALA A 68 2.29 6.20 0.84
C ALA A 68 3.12 7.42 1.22
N LYS A 69 3.32 7.61 2.51
CA LYS A 69 4.23 8.65 3.02
C LYS A 69 5.03 8.12 4.20
N VAL A 70 6.19 8.72 4.43
CA VAL A 70 7.03 8.43 5.59
C VAL A 70 6.67 9.44 6.68
N ASN A 71 6.34 8.95 7.88
CA ASN A 71 6.03 9.84 9.00
C ASN A 71 7.30 10.36 9.68
N ASN A 72 7.14 11.22 10.68
CA ASN A 72 8.27 11.86 11.39
C ASN A 72 9.17 10.86 12.13
N LEU A 73 8.67 9.67 12.42
CA LEU A 73 9.43 8.59 13.08
C LEU A 73 10.12 7.66 12.09
N GLY A 74 9.95 7.87 10.78
CA GLY A 74 10.55 7.04 9.74
C GLY A 74 9.71 5.85 9.31
N PHE A 75 8.49 5.70 9.82
CA PHE A 75 7.59 4.62 9.40
C PHE A 75 6.78 5.02 8.16
N ILE A 76 6.54 4.04 7.29
CA ILE A 76 5.74 4.25 6.09
C ILE A 76 4.26 4.04 6.45
N GLU A 77 3.44 5.04 6.13
CA GLU A 77 2.01 5.02 6.35
C GLU A 77 1.25 5.00 5.03
N SER A 78 0.08 4.36 5.04
CA SER A 78 -0.83 4.30 3.90
C SER A 78 -2.17 4.95 4.25
N PRO A 79 -2.81 5.63 3.28
CA PRO A 79 -4.08 6.30 3.54
C PRO A 79 -5.28 5.38 3.36
N TYR A 80 -6.31 5.60 4.16
CA TYR A 80 -7.57 4.88 4.08
C TYR A 80 -8.74 5.82 4.31
N ARG A 81 -9.88 5.51 3.70
CA ARG A 81 -11.15 6.20 3.99
C ARG A 81 -11.72 5.63 5.29
N ILE A 82 -12.18 6.50 6.17
CA ILE A 82 -12.82 6.09 7.42
C ILE A 82 -14.25 5.60 7.13
N VAL A 83 -14.59 4.45 7.67
CA VAL A 83 -15.96 3.93 7.69
C VAL A 83 -16.53 4.16 9.09
N GLU A 84 -17.46 5.09 9.21
CA GLU A 84 -18.11 5.38 10.49
C GLU A 84 -19.10 4.28 10.86
N LYS A 85 -19.17 3.98 12.15
CA LYS A 85 -20.17 3.09 12.72
C LYS A 85 -21.30 3.95 13.28
N ILE A 86 -22.51 3.82 12.71
CA ILE A 86 -23.67 4.59 13.10
C ILE A 86 -24.76 3.62 13.53
N ASN A 87 -25.05 3.56 14.84
CA ASN A 87 -25.97 2.58 15.42
C ASN A 87 -25.55 1.16 15.00
N ASN A 88 -26.42 0.39 14.36
CA ASN A 88 -26.11 -0.94 13.85
C ASN A 88 -25.79 -0.92 12.35
N SER A 89 -25.35 0.22 11.82
CA SER A 89 -25.06 0.41 10.41
C SER A 89 -23.70 1.09 10.25
N HIS A 90 -23.33 1.42 9.01
CA HIS A 90 -22.08 2.06 8.67
C HIS A 90 -22.28 3.18 7.66
N LYS A 91 -21.28 4.05 7.55
CA LYS A 91 -21.22 5.08 6.52
C LYS A 91 -19.77 5.21 6.06
N VAL A 92 -19.52 5.01 4.76
CA VAL A 92 -18.22 5.28 4.16
C VAL A 92 -18.09 6.79 3.99
N THR A 93 -17.03 7.36 4.55
CA THR A 93 -16.78 8.80 4.53
C THR A 93 -15.66 9.16 3.54
N ASP A 94 -15.51 10.46 3.27
CA ASP A 94 -14.39 10.99 2.51
C ASP A 94 -13.22 11.40 3.42
N GLU A 95 -13.33 11.19 4.72
CA GLU A 95 -12.24 11.45 5.65
C GLU A 95 -11.13 10.44 5.48
N ILE A 96 -9.90 10.93 5.40
CA ILE A 96 -8.71 10.10 5.20
C ILE A 96 -7.90 10.03 6.48
N ILE A 97 -7.50 8.81 6.83
CA ILE A 97 -6.56 8.56 7.92
C ILE A 97 -5.34 7.81 7.35
N TYR A 98 -4.16 8.13 7.85
CA TYR A 98 -2.94 7.40 7.52
C TYR A 98 -2.64 6.41 8.63
N LEU A 99 -2.47 5.14 8.26
CA LEU A 99 -2.23 4.06 9.20
C LEU A 99 -0.83 3.45 9.01
N SER A 100 -0.19 3.13 10.13
CA SER A 100 0.98 2.27 10.16
C SER A 100 0.59 0.81 9.95
N PRO A 101 1.55 -0.10 9.63
CA PRO A 101 1.24 -1.53 9.49
C PRO A 101 0.59 -2.14 10.73
N ASP A 102 0.99 -1.75 11.94
CA ASP A 102 0.43 -2.30 13.17
C ASP A 102 -1.02 -1.89 13.36
N GLU A 103 -1.35 -0.64 13.08
CA GLU A 103 -2.73 -0.15 13.14
C GLU A 103 -3.61 -0.85 12.11
N GLU A 104 -3.06 -1.03 10.91
CA GLU A 104 -3.74 -1.68 9.80
C GLU A 104 -4.06 -3.15 10.09
N ASP A 105 -3.14 -3.87 10.72
CA ASP A 105 -3.32 -5.30 11.03
C ASP A 105 -4.48 -5.56 11.98
N ARG A 106 -4.87 -4.57 12.78
CA ARG A 106 -6.00 -4.68 13.71
C ARG A 106 -7.33 -4.32 13.07
N ALA A 107 -7.32 -3.77 11.86
CA ALA A 107 -8.50 -3.26 11.19
C ALA A 107 -9.02 -4.22 10.11
N TYR A 108 -10.31 -4.09 9.79
CA TYR A 108 -10.94 -4.74 8.65
C TYR A 108 -11.10 -3.71 7.55
N ILE A 109 -10.45 -3.95 6.41
CA ILE A 109 -10.33 -2.96 5.34
C ILE A 109 -10.93 -3.50 4.05
N ALA A 110 -11.90 -2.75 3.49
CA ALA A 110 -12.51 -3.06 2.21
C ALA A 110 -11.69 -2.52 1.04
N GLU A 111 -11.75 -3.22 -0.09
CA GLU A 111 -11.08 -2.78 -1.33
C GLU A 111 -11.80 -1.58 -1.94
N ALA A 112 -11.04 -0.74 -2.66
CA ALA A 112 -11.57 0.45 -3.33
C ALA A 112 -12.61 0.14 -4.41
N THR A 113 -12.60 -1.09 -4.93
CA THR A 113 -13.53 -1.55 -5.98
C THR A 113 -14.89 -1.99 -5.47
N GLU A 114 -15.08 -2.06 -4.14
CA GLU A 114 -16.38 -2.41 -3.58
C GLU A 114 -17.45 -1.39 -3.97
N ASN A 115 -18.63 -1.90 -4.36
CA ASN A 115 -19.74 -1.05 -4.78
C ASN A 115 -20.36 -0.33 -3.59
N LEU A 116 -20.55 0.97 -3.75
CA LEU A 116 -21.21 1.81 -2.76
C LEU A 116 -22.54 2.35 -3.31
N LYS A 117 -23.54 2.44 -2.42
CA LYS A 117 -24.81 3.10 -2.69
C LYS A 117 -25.19 3.93 -1.46
N ASN A 118 -25.39 5.23 -1.65
CA ASN A 118 -25.68 6.16 -0.54
C ASN A 118 -24.63 6.07 0.57
N ASN A 119 -23.36 6.01 0.20
CA ASN A 119 -22.22 5.92 1.10
C ASN A 119 -22.22 4.66 1.99
N LYS A 120 -22.85 3.60 1.53
CA LYS A 120 -22.85 2.28 2.19
C LYS A 120 -22.44 1.22 1.20
N PHE A 121 -21.84 0.14 1.70
CA PHE A 121 -21.55 -1.02 0.86
C PHE A 121 -22.83 -1.65 0.35
N SER A 122 -22.88 -1.93 -0.94
CA SER A 122 -24.07 -2.50 -1.59
C SER A 122 -24.36 -3.93 -1.14
N ASN A 123 -23.32 -4.69 -0.81
CA ASN A 123 -23.43 -6.07 -0.35
C ASN A 123 -23.44 -6.12 1.18
N GLU A 124 -24.26 -7.00 1.73
CA GLU A 124 -24.36 -7.19 3.17
C GLU A 124 -23.10 -7.82 3.76
N ASN A 125 -22.51 -8.74 3.03
CA ASN A 125 -21.22 -9.38 3.38
C ASN A 125 -20.21 -9.11 2.29
N ILE A 126 -19.01 -8.71 2.67
CA ILE A 126 -17.93 -8.38 1.74
C ILE A 126 -16.63 -8.98 2.21
N ARG A 127 -15.71 -9.17 1.27
CA ARG A 127 -14.35 -9.60 1.59
C ARG A 127 -13.57 -8.40 2.11
N ALA A 128 -12.93 -8.58 3.26
CA ALA A 128 -12.06 -7.59 3.87
C ALA A 128 -10.62 -8.10 3.89
N ARG A 129 -9.67 -7.17 3.98
CA ARG A 129 -8.29 -7.47 4.34
C ARG A 129 -8.15 -7.28 5.85
N HIS A 130 -7.55 -8.27 6.53
CA HIS A 130 -7.29 -8.22 7.97
C HIS A 130 -5.97 -8.93 8.26
N GLY A 131 -4.89 -8.15 8.40
CA GLY A 131 -3.54 -8.70 8.44
C GLY A 131 -3.22 -9.46 7.15
N GLU A 132 -2.87 -10.74 7.26
CA GLU A 132 -2.62 -11.63 6.12
C GLU A 132 -3.89 -12.31 5.60
N ASP A 133 -5.01 -12.16 6.29
CA ASP A 133 -6.25 -12.88 5.99
C ASP A 133 -7.21 -12.04 5.15
N PHE A 134 -8.12 -12.74 4.46
CA PHE A 134 -9.15 -12.12 3.63
C PHE A 134 -10.54 -12.67 3.99
N PRO A 135 -11.01 -12.40 5.21
CA PRO A 135 -12.31 -12.92 5.64
C PRO A 135 -13.47 -12.25 4.93
N ILE A 136 -14.58 -12.98 4.81
CA ILE A 136 -15.86 -12.41 4.38
C ILE A 136 -16.63 -12.06 5.66
N ILE A 137 -16.96 -10.78 5.83
CA ILE A 137 -17.59 -10.28 7.06
C ILE A 137 -18.76 -9.36 6.73
N SER A 138 -19.58 -9.07 7.73
CA SER A 138 -20.63 -8.07 7.60
C SER A 138 -20.04 -6.72 7.19
N SER A 139 -20.67 -6.06 6.25
CA SER A 139 -20.29 -4.70 5.84
C SER A 139 -20.32 -3.71 7.02
N ASN A 140 -21.13 -3.97 8.04
CA ASN A 140 -21.17 -3.15 9.25
C ASN A 140 -19.93 -3.33 10.16
N SER A 141 -19.09 -4.32 9.89
CA SER A 141 -17.85 -4.56 10.64
C SER A 141 -16.61 -3.99 9.97
N ILE A 142 -16.74 -3.36 8.81
CA ILE A 142 -15.62 -2.75 8.10
C ILE A 142 -15.21 -1.45 8.80
N ASP A 143 -13.91 -1.29 9.03
CA ASP A 143 -13.35 -0.11 9.71
C ASP A 143 -12.88 0.96 8.72
N TYR A 144 -12.28 0.54 7.60
CA TYR A 144 -11.70 1.43 6.59
C TYR A 144 -11.94 0.88 5.20
N MET A 145 -11.73 1.75 4.21
CA MET A 145 -11.77 1.38 2.80
C MET A 145 -10.53 1.93 2.08
N ASP A 146 -9.95 1.15 1.18
CA ASP A 146 -8.85 1.62 0.34
C ASP A 146 -9.27 2.87 -0.44
N VAL A 147 -8.33 3.78 -0.65
CA VAL A 147 -8.60 5.04 -1.36
C VAL A 147 -8.72 4.81 -2.86
N SER A 148 -7.86 3.95 -3.42
CA SER A 148 -7.79 3.70 -4.85
C SER A 148 -7.20 2.32 -5.13
N SER A 149 -7.59 1.70 -6.25
CA SER A 149 -6.99 0.45 -6.72
C SER A 149 -5.51 0.62 -7.11
N ASN A 150 -5.06 1.86 -7.42
CA ASN A 150 -3.65 2.17 -7.67
C ASN A 150 -2.83 2.39 -6.41
N GLN A 151 -3.44 2.25 -5.25
CA GLN A 151 -2.79 2.49 -3.95
C GLN A 151 -1.59 1.58 -3.70
N ILE A 152 -1.57 0.39 -4.29
CA ILE A 152 -0.53 -0.62 -4.06
C ILE A 152 0.71 -0.44 -4.92
N VAL A 153 0.66 0.39 -5.96
CA VAL A 153 1.77 0.53 -6.92
C VAL A 153 2.39 1.92 -6.86
N SER A 154 3.64 2.02 -7.35
CA SER A 154 4.37 3.29 -7.42
C SER A 154 3.82 4.23 -8.49
N VAL A 155 4.30 5.48 -8.48
CA VAL A 155 3.90 6.48 -9.47
C VAL A 155 4.20 6.01 -10.89
N SER A 156 5.40 5.48 -11.16
CA SER A 156 5.75 5.02 -12.51
C SER A 156 4.99 3.77 -12.91
N ALA A 157 4.77 2.83 -11.99
CA ALA A 157 3.99 1.62 -12.27
C ALA A 157 2.52 1.93 -12.54
N SER A 158 1.95 2.93 -11.88
CA SER A 158 0.55 3.34 -12.08
C SER A 158 0.26 3.87 -13.49
N LEU A 159 1.31 4.25 -14.22
CA LEU A 159 1.19 4.72 -15.61
C LEU A 159 1.16 3.59 -16.64
N ILE A 160 1.35 2.34 -16.23
CA ILE A 160 1.26 1.18 -17.11
C ILE A 160 -0.22 0.89 -17.42
N PRO A 161 -0.64 0.89 -18.69
CA PRO A 161 -2.05 0.65 -19.03
C PRO A 161 -2.55 -0.71 -18.53
N PHE A 162 -3.75 -0.72 -17.93
CA PHE A 162 -4.43 -1.94 -17.45
C PHE A 162 -3.67 -2.73 -16.37
N LEU A 163 -2.70 -2.10 -15.70
CA LEU A 163 -1.94 -2.75 -14.64
C LEU A 163 -2.84 -3.25 -13.50
N GLU A 164 -3.91 -2.52 -13.18
CA GLU A 164 -4.86 -2.86 -12.13
C GLU A 164 -5.60 -4.17 -12.36
N ASN A 165 -5.55 -4.72 -13.58
CA ASN A 165 -6.14 -6.01 -13.93
C ASN A 165 -5.16 -7.17 -13.79
N ASP A 166 -3.89 -6.89 -13.51
CA ASP A 166 -2.85 -7.91 -13.35
C ASP A 166 -2.67 -8.28 -11.88
N ASP A 167 -2.28 -9.53 -11.63
CA ASP A 167 -1.91 -9.99 -10.29
C ASP A 167 -0.53 -9.44 -9.91
N ALA A 168 -0.41 -8.98 -8.68
CA ALA A 168 0.86 -8.47 -8.16
C ALA A 168 1.53 -9.47 -7.21
#